data_4ad92d5130de7457d11c5b1e928cb4fc
#
_entry.id   4ad92d5130de7457d11c5b1e928cb4fc
#
_cell.length_a   1.000
_cell.length_b   1.000
_cell.length_c   1.000
_cell.angle_alpha   90.00
_cell.angle_beta   90.00
_cell.angle_gamma   90.00
#
_symmetry.space_group_name_H-M   'P 1'
#
loop_
_entity.id
_entity.type
_entity.pdbx_description
1 polymer ?
#
loop_
_entity_poly.entity_id
_entity_poly.type
_entity_poly.pdbx_seq_one_letter_code
_entity_poly.pdbx_strand_id
1 'polypeptide(L)' 'IIEDSLHGIRSGLASGAYVIAKTGSIPIKDLSIAHRIVAHLDEITNDMLEKLLRENI' A
#
# COMPACT_ATOMS: atom_id res chain seq x y z
N ILE A 1 -2.23 1.57 -5.99
CA ILE A 1 -1.19 0.60 -6.36
C ILE A 1 -0.99 -0.38 -5.22
N ILE A 2 -0.92 -1.65 -5.55
CA ILE A 2 -0.62 -2.73 -4.60
C ILE A 2 0.76 -3.25 -4.93
N GLU A 3 1.68 -3.21 -3.97
CA GLU A 3 3.06 -3.59 -4.19
C GLU A 3 3.59 -4.48 -3.06
N ASP A 4 4.51 -5.37 -3.41
CA ASP A 4 5.16 -6.28 -2.47
C ASP A 4 6.69 -6.10 -2.43
N SER A 5 7.21 -5.09 -3.11
CA SER A 5 8.64 -4.77 -3.11
C SER A 5 8.88 -3.32 -2.70
N LEU A 6 10.03 -3.07 -2.07
CA LEU A 6 10.40 -1.71 -1.66
C LEU A 6 10.53 -0.78 -2.86
N HIS A 7 11.13 -1.28 -3.94
CA HIS A 7 11.29 -0.50 -5.16
C HIS A 7 9.93 -0.07 -5.75
N GLY A 8 8.98 -1.01 -5.83
CA GLY A 8 7.63 -0.71 -6.32
C GLY A 8 6.88 0.27 -5.43
N ILE A 9 7.02 0.14 -4.10
CA ILE A 9 6.41 1.07 -3.15
C ILE A 9 6.96 2.48 -3.36
N ARG A 10 8.27 2.63 -3.45
CA ARG A 10 8.92 3.94 -3.68
C ARG A 10 8.50 4.55 -5.02
N SER A 11 8.45 3.74 -6.06
CA SER A 11 8.01 4.21 -7.38
C SER A 11 6.56 4.70 -7.35
N GLY A 12 5.68 3.93 -6.69
CA GLY A 12 4.29 4.31 -6.54
C GLY A 12 4.12 5.62 -5.77
N LEU A 13 4.84 5.76 -4.65
CA LEU A 13 4.80 6.99 -3.86
C LEU A 13 5.32 8.19 -4.65
N ALA A 14 6.39 7.99 -5.40
CA ALA A 14 6.98 9.07 -6.22
C ALA A 14 6.03 9.54 -7.31
N SER A 15 5.15 8.67 -7.79
CA SER A 15 4.14 9.03 -8.80
C SER A 15 2.92 9.73 -8.21
N GLY A 16 2.83 9.83 -6.89
CA GLY A 16 1.69 10.42 -6.21
C GLY A 16 0.53 9.46 -5.98
N ALA A 17 0.72 8.18 -6.25
CA ALA A 17 -0.33 7.17 -6.06
C ALA A 17 -0.48 6.76 -4.59
N TYR A 18 -1.67 6.29 -4.23
CA TYR A 18 -1.85 5.55 -2.99
C TYR A 18 -1.22 4.19 -3.12
N VAL A 19 -0.43 3.80 -2.13
CA VAL A 19 0.29 2.53 -2.15
C VAL A 19 -0.14 1.67 -0.98
N ILE A 20 -0.59 0.45 -1.29
CA ILE A 20 -0.89 -0.59 -0.33
C ILE A 20 0.21 -1.62 -0.46
N ALA A 21 0.96 -1.83 0.61
CA ALA A 21 2.05 -2.79 0.63
C ALA A 21 1.54 -4.15 1.10
N LYS A 22 1.95 -5.21 0.41
CA LYS A 22 1.65 -6.59 0.80
C LYS A 22 2.87 -7.18 1.47
N THR A 23 2.68 -7.76 2.66
CA THR A 23 3.78 -8.39 3.39
C THR A 23 4.18 -9.72 2.75
N GLY A 24 5.36 -10.21 3.13
CA GLY A 24 5.84 -11.52 2.73
C GLY A 24 7.17 -11.52 1.99
N SER A 25 7.46 -10.47 1.23
CA SER A 25 8.67 -10.39 0.40
C SER A 25 9.75 -9.50 0.98
N ILE A 26 9.38 -8.52 1.83
CA ILE A 26 10.32 -7.57 2.42
C ILE A 26 10.04 -7.40 3.91
N PRO A 27 11.02 -6.93 4.70
CA PRO A 27 10.82 -6.68 6.13
C PRO A 27 9.69 -5.67 6.37
N ILE A 28 8.88 -5.90 7.39
CA ILE A 28 7.75 -5.04 7.73
C ILE A 28 8.19 -3.58 7.93
N LYS A 29 9.36 -3.36 8.50
CA LYS A 29 9.89 -2.00 8.71
C LYS A 29 10.02 -1.20 7.41
N ASP A 30 10.29 -1.89 6.29
CA ASP A 30 10.42 -1.24 4.99
C ASP A 30 9.07 -0.95 4.34
N LEU A 31 8.01 -1.62 4.83
CA LEU A 31 6.65 -1.41 4.34
C LEU A 31 6.00 -0.17 4.95
N SER A 32 6.53 0.32 6.06
CA SER A 32 5.93 1.43 6.82
C SER A 32 5.82 2.73 6.03
N ILE A 33 6.57 2.87 4.93
CA ILE A 33 6.46 4.04 4.06
C ILE A 33 5.20 4.03 3.20
N ALA A 34 4.54 2.88 3.05
CA ALA A 34 3.30 2.79 2.29
C ALA A 34 2.12 3.38 3.09
N HIS A 35 1.03 3.69 2.40
CA HIS A 35 -0.17 4.23 3.05
C HIS A 35 -0.88 3.19 3.91
N ARG A 36 -0.88 1.92 3.46
CA ARG A 36 -1.48 0.80 4.20
C ARG A 36 -0.63 -0.45 3.99
N ILE A 37 -0.73 -1.37 4.94
CA ILE A 37 -0.02 -2.66 4.89
C ILE A 37 -1.05 -3.76 5.07
N VAL A 38 -1.03 -4.77 4.18
CA VAL A 38 -1.90 -5.93 4.27
C VAL A 38 -1.08 -7.21 4.16
N ALA A 39 -1.51 -8.28 4.83
CA ALA A 39 -0.87 -9.58 4.72
C ALA A 39 -1.43 -10.41 3.57
N HIS A 40 -2.70 -10.22 3.24
CA HIS A 40 -3.39 -10.94 2.18
C HIS A 40 -4.21 -9.98 1.34
N LEU A 41 -4.31 -10.25 0.03
CA LEU A 41 -5.04 -9.38 -0.89
C LEU A 41 -6.53 -9.27 -0.57
N ASP A 42 -7.13 -10.29 0.05
CA ASP A 42 -8.54 -10.27 0.43
C ASP A 42 -8.84 -9.31 1.59
N GLU A 43 -7.82 -8.77 2.25
CA GLU A 43 -8.00 -7.72 3.25
C GLU A 43 -8.35 -6.37 2.59
N ILE A 44 -8.14 -6.24 1.28
CA ILE A 44 -8.44 -5.01 0.55
C ILE A 44 -9.92 -5.06 0.15
N THR A 45 -10.73 -4.24 0.80
CA THR A 45 -12.17 -4.19 0.60
C THR A 45 -12.57 -2.89 -0.09
N ASN A 46 -13.79 -2.84 -0.62
CA ASN A 46 -14.33 -1.60 -1.18
C ASN A 46 -14.40 -0.50 -0.12
N ASP A 47 -14.70 -0.85 1.13
CA ASP A 47 -14.73 0.13 2.22
C ASP A 47 -13.35 0.72 2.47
N MET A 48 -12.30 -0.09 2.45
CA MET A 48 -10.93 0.38 2.58
C MET A 48 -10.57 1.35 1.45
N LEU A 49 -10.90 1.00 0.20
CA LEU A 49 -10.61 1.83 -0.96
C LEU A 49 -11.36 3.15 -0.90
N GLU A 50 -12.63 3.14 -0.52
CA GLU A 50 -13.41 4.36 -0.34
C GLU A 50 -12.81 5.27 0.73
N LYS A 51 -12.39 4.69 1.85
CA LYS A 51 -11.75 5.43 2.93
C LYS A 51 -10.46 6.09 2.48
N LEU A 52 -9.63 5.38 1.71
CA LEU A 52 -8.40 5.92 1.16
C LEU A 52 -8.67 7.10 0.23
N LEU A 53 -9.71 7.00 -0.61
CA LEU A 53 -10.11 8.10 -1.49
C LEU A 53 -10.54 9.33 -0.70
N ARG A 54 -11.27 9.15 0.40
CA ARG A 54 -11.69 10.25 1.26
C ARG A 54 -10.51 10.91 1.97
N GLU A 55 -9.56 10.11 2.45
CA GLU A 55 -8.37 10.62 3.12
C GLU A 55 -7.49 11.44 2.17
N ASN A 56 -7.58 11.16 0.88
CA ASN A 56 -6.77 11.82 -0.14
C ASN A 56 -7.36 13.15 -0.64
N ILE A 57 -8.57 13.47 -0.21
CA ILE A 57 -9.22 14.76 -0.58
C ILE A 57 -8.85 15.88 0.44
#